data_2afa88e8990c6ddc150bb8254d9e1b90
#
_entry.id   2afa88e8990c6ddc150bb8254d9e1b90
#
_cell.length_a   1.000
_cell.length_b   1.000
_cell.length_c   1.000
_cell.angle_alpha   90.00
_cell.angle_beta   90.00
_cell.angle_gamma   90.00
#
_symmetry.space_group_name_H-M   'P 1'
#
loop_
_entity.id
_entity.type
_entity.pdbx_description
1 polymer ?
#
loop_
_entity_poly.entity_id
_entity_poly.type
_entity_poly.pdbx_seq_one_letter_code
_entity_poly.pdbx_strand_id
1 'polypeptide(L)'
;MSETIYSLFQQGRAQLKRGQAAQAIVSLEKAKRGEPEKASIREALGIAYFRSGRWEAAEAEFRKLLDLSPVNDYAHYALGRTLEKQGRSREANVHYKLAASLSPDSAQYRARIKEVDE
;
A
#
# COMPACT_ATOMS: atom_id res chain seq x y z
N MET A 1 -14.38 7.18 -26.74
CA MET A 1 -15.02 6.80 -25.47
C MET A 1 -14.31 7.47 -24.32
N SER A 2 -15.08 8.00 -23.38
CA SER A 2 -14.50 8.59 -22.20
C SER A 2 -14.11 7.51 -21.21
N GLU A 3 -12.93 7.63 -20.61
CA GLU A 3 -12.51 6.77 -19.54
C GLU A 3 -13.22 7.20 -18.26
N THR A 4 -13.79 6.24 -17.54
CA THR A 4 -14.36 6.50 -16.21
C THR A 4 -13.32 6.20 -15.15
N ILE A 5 -13.51 6.75 -13.94
CA ILE A 5 -12.64 6.42 -12.81
C ILE A 5 -12.69 4.92 -12.53
N TYR A 6 -13.89 4.33 -12.61
CA TYR A 6 -14.04 2.90 -12.40
C TYR A 6 -13.25 2.09 -13.45
N SER A 7 -13.33 2.46 -14.72
CA SER A 7 -12.60 1.72 -15.76
C SER A 7 -11.09 1.88 -15.61
N LEU A 8 -10.62 3.06 -15.23
CA LEU A 8 -9.20 3.29 -14.96
C LEU A 8 -8.71 2.44 -13.77
N PHE A 9 -9.53 2.35 -12.73
CA PHE A 9 -9.20 1.52 -11.57
C PHE A 9 -9.13 0.05 -11.95
N GLN A 10 -10.11 -0.45 -12.71
CA GLN A 10 -10.13 -1.84 -13.16
C GLN A 10 -8.94 -2.14 -14.08
N GLN A 11 -8.60 -1.20 -14.95
CA GLN A 11 -7.43 -1.33 -15.82
C GLN A 11 -6.14 -1.44 -14.99
N GLY A 12 -5.99 -0.58 -13.99
CA GLY A 12 -4.82 -0.61 -13.10
C GLY A 12 -4.71 -1.92 -12.34
N ARG A 13 -5.82 -2.42 -11.81
CA ARG A 13 -5.84 -3.70 -11.12
C ARG A 13 -5.47 -4.87 -12.04
N ALA A 14 -5.98 -4.86 -13.25
CA ALA A 14 -5.66 -5.89 -14.24
C ALA A 14 -4.17 -5.85 -14.60
N GLN A 15 -3.62 -4.66 -14.74
CA GLN A 15 -2.19 -4.49 -15.03
C GLN A 15 -1.34 -5.00 -13.86
N LEU A 16 -1.74 -4.75 -12.62
CA LEU A 16 -1.04 -5.31 -11.46
C LEU A 16 -1.04 -6.84 -11.47
N LYS A 17 -2.16 -7.45 -11.81
CA LYS A 17 -2.26 -8.91 -11.90
C LYS A 17 -1.33 -9.49 -12.95
N ARG A 18 -1.07 -8.74 -14.00
CA ARG A 18 -0.16 -9.16 -15.09
C ARG A 18 1.31 -8.82 -14.79
N GLY A 19 1.61 -8.26 -13.63
CA GLY A 19 2.98 -7.86 -13.31
C GLY A 19 3.42 -6.57 -13.99
N GLN A 20 2.47 -5.78 -14.48
CA GLN A 20 2.74 -4.53 -15.21
C GLN A 20 2.60 -3.34 -14.27
N ALA A 21 3.44 -3.29 -13.25
CA ALA A 21 3.30 -2.26 -12.20
C ALA A 21 3.48 -0.84 -12.74
N ALA A 22 4.41 -0.63 -13.66
CA ALA A 22 4.64 0.71 -14.24
C ALA A 22 3.41 1.23 -14.99
N GLN A 23 2.77 0.36 -15.78
CA GLN A 23 1.53 0.72 -16.49
C GLN A 23 0.39 0.97 -15.50
N ALA A 24 0.32 0.15 -14.45
CA ALA A 24 -0.70 0.31 -13.42
C ALA A 24 -0.61 1.67 -12.74
N ILE A 25 0.62 2.16 -12.49
CA ILE A 25 0.81 3.49 -11.90
C ILE A 25 0.14 4.56 -12.75
N VAL A 26 0.31 4.50 -14.07
CA VAL A 26 -0.30 5.49 -14.98
C VAL A 26 -1.82 5.49 -14.86
N SER A 27 -2.44 4.31 -14.94
CA SER A 27 -3.89 4.16 -14.85
C SER A 27 -4.42 4.61 -13.49
N LEU A 28 -3.74 4.20 -12.42
CA LEU A 28 -4.19 4.46 -11.06
C LEU A 28 -3.97 5.91 -10.65
N GLU A 29 -2.92 6.58 -11.15
CA GLU A 29 -2.75 8.01 -10.91
C GLU A 29 -3.87 8.82 -11.55
N LYS A 30 -4.30 8.43 -12.75
CA LYS A 30 -5.47 9.07 -13.38
C LYS A 30 -6.72 8.86 -12.54
N ALA A 31 -6.94 7.64 -12.04
CA ALA A 31 -8.10 7.35 -11.19
C ALA A 31 -8.04 8.18 -9.89
N LYS A 32 -6.86 8.30 -9.29
CA LYS A 32 -6.67 9.08 -8.06
C LYS A 32 -7.01 10.55 -8.27
N ARG A 33 -6.65 11.12 -9.41
CA ARG A 33 -7.00 12.53 -9.69
C ARG A 33 -8.50 12.75 -9.69
N GLY A 34 -9.27 11.76 -10.12
CA GLY A 34 -10.72 11.84 -10.12
C GLY A 34 -11.35 11.60 -8.75
N GLU A 35 -10.77 10.71 -7.95
CA GLU A 35 -11.28 10.36 -6.62
C GLU A 35 -10.12 10.21 -5.62
N PRO A 36 -9.55 11.34 -5.15
CA PRO A 36 -8.36 11.28 -4.28
C PRO A 36 -8.60 10.70 -2.89
N GLU A 37 -9.88 10.60 -2.46
CA GLU A 37 -10.23 10.05 -1.15
C GLU A 37 -10.73 8.60 -1.22
N LYS A 38 -10.52 7.92 -2.35
CA LYS A 38 -10.95 6.54 -2.51
C LYS A 38 -9.87 5.59 -2.00
N ALA A 39 -10.18 4.89 -0.91
CA ALA A 39 -9.22 3.99 -0.24
C ALA A 39 -8.70 2.89 -1.17
N SER A 40 -9.57 2.28 -1.97
CA SER A 40 -9.18 1.19 -2.87
C SER A 40 -8.16 1.63 -3.93
N ILE A 41 -8.27 2.88 -4.40
CA ILE A 41 -7.32 3.45 -5.36
C ILE A 41 -5.97 3.67 -4.68
N ARG A 42 -5.98 4.21 -3.46
CA ARG A 42 -4.74 4.44 -2.70
C ARG A 42 -4.01 3.13 -2.41
N GLU A 43 -4.75 2.10 -2.04
CA GLU A 43 -4.17 0.79 -1.80
C GLU A 43 -3.52 0.23 -3.06
N ALA A 44 -4.26 0.21 -4.17
CA ALA A 44 -3.74 -0.32 -5.43
C ALA A 44 -2.50 0.46 -5.90
N LEU A 45 -2.54 1.78 -5.77
CA LEU A 45 -1.43 2.63 -6.19
C LEU A 45 -0.20 2.41 -5.30
N GLY A 46 -0.40 2.26 -3.98
CA GLY A 46 0.69 1.92 -3.07
C GLY A 46 1.35 0.60 -3.45
N ILE A 47 0.56 -0.41 -3.77
CA ILE A 47 1.07 -1.70 -4.22
C ILE A 47 1.86 -1.55 -5.52
N ALA A 48 1.35 -0.78 -6.47
CA ALA A 48 2.02 -0.57 -7.76
C ALA A 48 3.38 0.11 -7.57
N TYR A 49 3.43 1.14 -6.73
CA TYR A 49 4.70 1.81 -6.42
C TYR A 49 5.66 0.87 -5.71
N PHE A 50 5.15 0.09 -4.74
CA PHE A 50 5.98 -0.87 -4.02
C PHE A 50 6.63 -1.87 -4.99
N ARG A 51 5.84 -2.44 -5.88
CA ARG A 51 6.34 -3.43 -6.85
C ARG A 51 7.32 -2.82 -7.86
N SER A 52 7.26 -1.51 -8.05
CA SER A 52 8.17 -0.79 -8.94
C SER A 52 9.42 -0.29 -8.20
N GLY A 53 9.55 -0.58 -6.92
CA GLY A 53 10.69 -0.14 -6.12
C GLY A 53 10.68 1.34 -5.78
N ARG A 54 9.53 2.00 -5.94
CA ARG A 54 9.38 3.43 -5.64
C ARG A 54 8.85 3.58 -4.22
N TRP A 55 9.77 3.42 -3.28
CA TRP A 55 9.41 3.26 -1.86
C TRP A 55 8.78 4.51 -1.26
N GLU A 56 9.31 5.70 -1.55
CA GLU A 56 8.77 6.93 -0.98
C GLU A 56 7.36 7.21 -1.49
N ALA A 57 7.11 6.96 -2.78
CA ALA A 57 5.78 7.12 -3.35
C ALA A 57 4.80 6.11 -2.76
N ALA A 58 5.24 4.86 -2.58
CA ALA A 58 4.42 3.83 -1.93
C ALA A 58 4.06 4.23 -0.51
N GLU A 59 5.04 4.74 0.24
CA GLU A 59 4.82 5.19 1.61
C GLU A 59 3.73 6.27 1.66
N ALA A 60 3.78 7.25 0.76
CA ALA A 60 2.79 8.32 0.74
C ALA A 60 1.39 7.77 0.51
N GLU A 61 1.24 6.79 -0.39
CA GLU A 61 -0.07 6.21 -0.66
C GLU A 61 -0.59 5.37 0.51
N PHE A 62 0.26 4.58 1.14
CA PHE A 62 -0.15 3.78 2.30
C PHE A 62 -0.47 4.65 3.51
N ARG A 63 0.24 5.77 3.72
CA ARG A 63 -0.09 6.70 4.78
C ARG A 63 -1.45 7.37 4.53
N LYS A 64 -1.72 7.74 3.28
CA LYS A 64 -3.05 8.29 2.94
C LYS A 64 -4.13 7.23 3.16
N LEU A 65 -3.85 5.98 2.80
CA LEU A 65 -4.79 4.88 3.05
C LEU A 65 -5.10 4.76 4.54
N LEU A 66 -4.11 4.91 5.40
CA LEU A 66 -4.31 4.86 6.85
C LEU A 66 -5.06 6.08 7.38
N ASP A 67 -4.89 7.25 6.75
CA ASP A 67 -5.71 8.42 7.09
C ASP A 67 -7.18 8.15 6.79
N LEU A 68 -7.45 7.46 5.69
CA LEU A 68 -8.83 7.13 5.28
C LEU A 68 -9.41 5.96 6.08
N SER A 69 -8.55 5.04 6.52
CA SER A 69 -8.98 3.82 7.21
C SER A 69 -7.92 3.40 8.24
N PRO A 70 -7.93 4.02 9.43
CA PRO A 70 -6.87 3.80 10.43
C PRO A 70 -6.77 2.36 10.97
N VAL A 71 -7.86 1.59 10.86
CA VAL A 71 -7.89 0.19 11.33
C VAL A 71 -7.66 -0.82 10.21
N ASN A 72 -7.14 -0.37 9.09
CA ASN A 72 -6.82 -1.25 7.98
C ASN A 72 -5.50 -1.99 8.28
N ASP A 73 -5.63 -3.25 8.68
CA ASP A 73 -4.48 -4.08 9.05
C ASP A 73 -3.48 -4.25 7.91
N TYR A 74 -3.98 -4.47 6.69
CA TYR A 74 -3.11 -4.62 5.53
C TYR A 74 -2.30 -3.34 5.28
N ALA A 75 -2.91 -2.16 5.45
CA ALA A 75 -2.23 -0.89 5.23
C ALA A 75 -1.05 -0.72 6.20
N HIS A 76 -1.21 -1.11 7.46
CA HIS A 76 -0.10 -1.08 8.41
C HIS A 76 1.00 -2.05 7.99
N TYR A 77 0.63 -3.26 7.59
CA TYR A 77 1.60 -4.26 7.13
C TYR A 77 2.37 -3.76 5.90
N ALA A 78 1.64 -3.23 4.90
CA ALA A 78 2.24 -2.73 3.66
C ALA A 78 3.15 -1.54 3.91
N LEU A 79 2.74 -0.63 4.81
CA LEU A 79 3.59 0.49 5.21
C LEU A 79 4.84 -0.02 5.90
N GLY A 80 4.71 -1.01 6.78
CA GLY A 80 5.87 -1.63 7.43
C GLY A 80 6.86 -2.20 6.41
N ARG A 81 6.35 -2.93 5.41
CA ARG A 81 7.19 -3.47 4.34
C ARG A 81 7.91 -2.35 3.58
N THR A 82 7.20 -1.26 3.30
CA THR A 82 7.74 -0.11 2.58
C THR A 82 8.84 0.58 3.38
N LEU A 83 8.63 0.72 4.69
CA LEU A 83 9.61 1.33 5.59
C LEU A 83 10.86 0.45 5.71
N GLU A 84 10.69 -0.87 5.77
CA GLU A 84 11.84 -1.79 5.78
C GLU A 84 12.71 -1.61 4.53
N LYS A 85 12.08 -1.45 3.37
CA LYS A 85 12.82 -1.25 2.13
C LYS A 85 13.66 0.04 2.15
N GLN A 86 13.26 0.98 3.00
CA GLN A 86 13.99 2.25 3.18
C GLN A 86 14.98 2.20 4.34
N GLY A 87 15.16 1.03 4.97
CA GLY A 87 16.07 0.87 6.11
C GLY A 87 15.54 1.42 7.42
N ARG A 88 14.25 1.71 7.50
CA ARG A 88 13.61 2.30 8.68
C ARG A 88 12.96 1.20 9.51
N SER A 89 13.79 0.31 10.05
CA SER A 89 13.32 -0.91 10.70
C SER A 89 12.52 -0.69 11.97
N ARG A 90 12.85 0.32 12.76
CA ARG A 90 12.11 0.60 14.00
C ARG A 90 10.69 1.06 13.70
N GLU A 91 10.54 1.99 12.75
CA GLU A 91 9.20 2.43 12.32
C GLU A 91 8.42 1.28 11.72
N ALA A 92 9.07 0.48 10.87
CA ALA A 92 8.43 -0.69 10.26
C ALA A 92 7.86 -1.61 11.33
N ASN A 93 8.62 -1.86 12.38
CA ASN A 93 8.23 -2.75 13.45
C ASN A 93 6.97 -2.26 14.19
N VAL A 94 6.84 -0.95 14.38
CA VAL A 94 5.64 -0.36 14.98
C VAL A 94 4.41 -0.72 14.13
N HIS A 95 4.51 -0.57 12.82
CA HIS A 95 3.39 -0.86 11.93
C HIS A 95 3.09 -2.35 11.84
N TYR A 96 4.09 -3.22 11.88
CA TYR A 96 3.86 -4.66 11.95
C TYR A 96 3.13 -5.07 13.23
N LYS A 97 3.49 -4.45 14.36
CA LYS A 97 2.78 -4.71 15.62
C LYS A 97 1.34 -4.25 15.56
N LEU A 98 1.09 -3.09 14.92
CA LEU A 98 -0.27 -2.60 14.73
C LEU A 98 -1.08 -3.55 13.84
N ALA A 99 -0.50 -4.01 12.75
CA ALA A 99 -1.17 -4.97 11.87
C ALA A 99 -1.52 -6.25 12.62
N ALA A 100 -0.58 -6.79 13.39
CA ALA A 100 -0.80 -8.00 14.17
C ALA A 100 -1.84 -7.79 15.27
N SER A 101 -1.88 -6.61 15.86
CA SER A 101 -2.89 -6.26 16.86
C SER A 101 -4.29 -6.24 16.26
N LEU A 102 -4.42 -5.73 15.02
CA LEU A 102 -5.70 -5.66 14.34
C LEU A 102 -6.14 -7.02 13.78
N SER A 103 -5.17 -7.89 13.44
CA SER A 103 -5.46 -9.24 12.95
C SER A 103 -4.55 -10.25 13.65
N PRO A 104 -4.88 -10.63 14.91
CA PRO A 104 -4.02 -11.48 15.72
C PRO A 104 -3.78 -12.87 15.13
N ASP A 105 -4.69 -13.34 14.29
CA ASP A 105 -4.58 -14.67 13.68
C ASP A 105 -3.63 -14.71 12.48
N SER A 106 -3.18 -13.54 12.00
CA SER A 106 -2.30 -13.50 10.85
C SER A 106 -0.87 -13.85 11.22
N ALA A 107 -0.45 -15.06 10.88
CA ALA A 107 0.94 -15.49 11.05
C ALA A 107 1.88 -14.62 10.21
N GLN A 108 1.41 -14.17 9.04
CA GLN A 108 2.19 -13.32 8.14
C GLN A 108 2.59 -12.02 8.83
N TYR A 109 1.67 -11.39 9.53
CA TYR A 109 1.94 -10.13 10.21
C TYR A 109 2.88 -10.34 11.39
N ARG A 110 2.62 -11.37 12.21
CA ARG A 110 3.47 -11.68 13.36
C ARG A 110 4.90 -12.01 12.94
N ALA A 111 5.06 -12.71 11.83
CA ALA A 111 6.38 -13.13 11.36
C ALA A 111 7.30 -11.96 10.99
N ARG A 112 6.73 -10.79 10.71
CA ARG A 112 7.52 -9.60 10.37
C ARG A 112 8.02 -8.85 11.59
N ILE A 113 7.41 -9.08 12.75
CA ILE A 113 7.79 -8.37 13.97
C ILE A 113 9.18 -8.85 14.40
N LYS A 114 10.07 -7.91 14.63
CA LYS A 114 11.44 -8.19 15.08
C LYS A 114 11.67 -7.52 16.42
N GLU A 115 12.53 -8.13 17.22
CA GLU A 115 13.05 -7.43 18.38
C GLU A 115 14.09 -6.43 17.90
N VAL A 116 13.91 -5.20 18.30
CA VAL A 116 14.80 -4.11 17.89
C VAL A 116 15.50 -3.61 19.15
N ASP A 117 16.82 -3.72 19.15
CA ASP A 117 17.64 -3.21 20.26
C ASP A 117 17.58 -1.67 20.29
N GLU A 118 17.43 -1.15 21.47
CA GLU A 118 17.33 0.27 21.73
C GLU A 118 18.68 0.98 21.56
#